data_c4ac60d3143ea3b96efc296eb27dfbaa
#
_entry.id   c4ac60d3143ea3b96efc296eb27dfbaa
#
_cell.length_a   1.000
_cell.length_b   1.000
_cell.length_c   1.000
_cell.angle_alpha   90.00
_cell.angle_beta   90.00
_cell.angle_gamma   90.00
#
_symmetry.space_group_name_H-M   'P 1'
#
loop_
_entity.id
_entity.type
_entity.pdbx_description
1 polymer ?
#
loop_
_entity_poly.entity_id
_entity_poly.type
_entity_poly.pdbx_seq_one_letter_code
_entity_poly.pdbx_strand_id
1 'polypeptide(L)'
;MGDQAAAATGITGIGTVGLPVSDHDRAIDFYVGTLGFEKRLDVEFAPGQRWVEVAPHGATTTVALAPAPPGSPIGVDTGVRFRTTSAGDDHARLKAAGVDVDPEVLHWPGVPPMFSLRDPDGNTLYLVESSA
;
A
#
# COMPACT_ATOMS: atom_id res chain seq x y z
N MET A 1 33.51 -13.45 4.09
CA MET A 1 32.92 -13.48 4.24
C MET A 1 31.97 -13.65 4.69
N GLY A 2 31.82 -13.70 4.64
CA GLY A 2 30.97 -13.84 5.02
C GLY A 2 30.35 -14.14 5.66
N ASP A 3 30.28 -14.38 5.82
CA ASP A 3 29.60 -14.83 6.31
C ASP A 3 28.98 -14.87 7.10
N GLN A 4 29.07 -14.74 7.32
CA GLN A 4 28.50 -14.89 7.99
C GLN A 4 27.67 -14.75 8.59
N ALA A 5 27.90 -14.31 8.44
CA ALA A 5 27.04 -14.13 9.15
C ALA A 5 25.99 -14.77 9.37
N ALA A 6 26.40 -15.13 9.46
CA ALA A 6 25.58 -15.90 9.49
C ALA A 6 24.38 -15.87 9.89
N ALA A 7 23.96 -16.00 9.40
CA ALA A 7 22.66 -16.13 9.45
C ALA A 7 22.09 -16.49 10.76
N ALA A 8 21.90 -15.51 11.51
CA ALA A 8 21.22 -15.70 12.75
C ALA A 8 19.74 -15.99 12.54
N THR A 9 19.18 -15.67 11.37
CA THR A 9 17.76 -15.85 11.10
C THR A 9 17.54 -16.45 9.72
N GLY A 10 16.30 -16.86 9.45
CA GLY A 10 15.89 -17.28 8.12
C GLY A 10 15.08 -16.24 7.37
N ILE A 11 15.18 -14.97 7.74
CA ILE A 11 14.41 -13.90 7.09
C ILE A 11 14.91 -13.75 5.66
N THR A 12 13.97 -13.76 4.69
CA THR A 12 14.30 -13.70 3.27
C THR A 12 13.75 -12.46 2.57
N GLY A 13 12.88 -11.70 3.23
CA GLY A 13 12.32 -10.49 2.61
C GLY A 13 11.12 -9.98 3.37
N ILE A 14 10.45 -9.01 2.77
CA ILE A 14 9.21 -8.45 3.32
C ILE A 14 8.05 -9.14 2.61
N GLY A 15 7.29 -9.96 3.35
CA GLY A 15 6.18 -10.70 2.77
C GLY A 15 4.95 -9.86 2.56
N THR A 16 4.54 -9.13 3.60
CA THR A 16 3.37 -8.27 3.54
C THR A 16 3.55 -7.10 4.49
N VAL A 17 2.89 -5.98 4.19
CA VAL A 17 2.81 -4.83 5.07
C VAL A 17 1.36 -4.63 5.47
N GLY A 18 1.10 -4.40 6.75
CA GLY A 18 -0.26 -4.27 7.26
C GLY A 18 -0.75 -2.83 7.25
N LEU A 19 -1.99 -2.63 6.82
CA LEU A 19 -2.69 -1.35 6.91
C LEU A 19 -3.96 -1.56 7.72
N PRO A 20 -4.26 -0.68 8.69
CA PRO A 20 -5.51 -0.80 9.43
C PRO A 20 -6.68 -0.31 8.59
N VAL A 21 -7.72 -1.14 8.50
CA VAL A 21 -8.93 -0.77 7.75
C VAL A 21 -10.16 -1.01 8.61
N SER A 22 -11.20 -0.20 8.40
CA SER A 22 -12.45 -0.33 9.15
C SER A 22 -13.45 -1.23 8.43
N ASP A 23 -13.34 -1.37 7.11
CA ASP A 23 -14.29 -2.10 6.28
C ASP A 23 -13.52 -2.75 5.13
N HIS A 24 -13.44 -4.08 5.15
CA HIS A 24 -12.68 -4.81 4.14
C HIS A 24 -13.22 -4.60 2.74
N ASP A 25 -14.53 -4.64 2.55
CA ASP A 25 -15.11 -4.52 1.20
C ASP A 25 -14.86 -3.14 0.62
N ARG A 26 -14.97 -2.10 1.44
CA ARG A 26 -14.67 -0.74 1.00
C ARG A 26 -13.18 -0.60 0.65
N ALA A 27 -12.31 -1.20 1.46
CA ALA A 27 -10.88 -1.18 1.19
C ALA A 27 -10.55 -1.93 -0.10
N ILE A 28 -11.15 -3.11 -0.31
CA ILE A 28 -10.95 -3.88 -1.54
C ILE A 28 -11.39 -3.05 -2.75
N ASP A 29 -12.54 -2.40 -2.68
CA ASP A 29 -13.02 -1.57 -3.79
C ASP A 29 -12.01 -0.48 -4.13
N PHE A 30 -11.35 0.10 -3.13
CA PHE A 30 -10.35 1.13 -3.37
C PHE A 30 -9.07 0.54 -3.95
N TYR A 31 -8.48 -0.45 -3.29
CA TYR A 31 -7.17 -0.97 -3.70
C TYR A 31 -7.27 -1.73 -5.02
N VAL A 32 -8.30 -2.52 -5.22
CA VAL A 32 -8.48 -3.27 -6.45
C VAL A 32 -9.17 -2.43 -7.52
N GLY A 33 -10.29 -1.79 -7.18
CA GLY A 33 -11.09 -1.05 -8.16
C GLY A 33 -10.47 0.27 -8.58
N THR A 34 -9.90 1.02 -7.65
CA THR A 34 -9.38 2.35 -7.95
C THR A 34 -7.88 2.32 -8.24
N LEU A 35 -7.08 1.62 -7.42
CA LEU A 35 -5.64 1.55 -7.64
C LEU A 35 -5.22 0.48 -8.64
N GLY A 36 -6.11 -0.47 -8.97
CA GLY A 36 -5.81 -1.50 -9.96
C GLY A 36 -4.99 -2.66 -9.41
N PHE A 37 -4.95 -2.84 -8.11
CA PHE A 37 -4.25 -3.97 -7.49
C PHE A 37 -5.01 -5.28 -7.72
N GLU A 38 -4.33 -6.40 -7.51
CA GLU A 38 -4.94 -7.73 -7.50
C GLU A 38 -5.29 -8.12 -6.08
N LYS A 39 -6.41 -8.79 -5.89
CA LYS A 39 -6.70 -9.45 -4.63
C LYS A 39 -6.00 -10.80 -4.64
N ARG A 40 -5.04 -10.97 -3.72
CA ARG A 40 -4.20 -12.16 -3.64
C ARG A 40 -4.74 -13.20 -2.67
N LEU A 41 -5.40 -12.75 -1.62
CA LEU A 41 -5.90 -13.64 -0.58
C LEU A 41 -7.12 -12.98 0.05
N ASP A 42 -8.14 -13.79 0.36
CA ASP A 42 -9.34 -13.32 1.04
C ASP A 42 -9.96 -14.54 1.70
N VAL A 43 -9.64 -14.73 2.97
CA VAL A 43 -10.09 -15.90 3.72
C VAL A 43 -10.69 -15.48 5.04
N GLU A 44 -11.74 -16.20 5.42
CA GLU A 44 -12.31 -16.08 6.75
C GLU A 44 -11.69 -17.18 7.60
N PHE A 45 -10.78 -16.80 8.50
CA PHE A 45 -10.05 -17.76 9.30
C PHE A 45 -10.75 -18.09 10.63
N ALA A 46 -11.76 -17.31 10.99
CA ALA A 46 -12.64 -17.53 12.13
C ALA A 46 -13.94 -16.78 11.87
N PRO A 47 -15.04 -17.10 12.54
CA PRO A 47 -16.32 -16.41 12.31
C PRO A 47 -16.15 -14.90 12.43
N GLY A 48 -16.46 -14.17 11.34
CA GLY A 48 -16.34 -12.73 11.30
C GLY A 48 -14.91 -12.21 11.23
N GLN A 49 -13.91 -13.08 11.16
CA GLN A 49 -12.49 -12.70 11.11
C GLN A 49 -11.96 -12.99 9.72
N ARG A 50 -11.58 -11.95 9.02
CA ARG A 50 -11.21 -12.04 7.62
C ARG A 50 -9.78 -11.56 7.42
N TRP A 51 -9.01 -12.27 6.59
CA TRP A 51 -7.65 -11.88 6.22
C TRP A 51 -7.62 -11.61 4.72
N VAL A 52 -7.26 -10.40 4.36
CA VAL A 52 -7.28 -9.96 2.95
C VAL A 52 -5.91 -9.39 2.60
N GLU A 53 -5.37 -9.83 1.46
CA GLU A 53 -4.12 -9.26 0.92
C GLU A 53 -4.35 -8.84 -0.51
N VAL A 54 -3.82 -7.68 -0.84
CA VAL A 54 -3.84 -7.12 -2.19
C VAL A 54 -2.41 -6.75 -2.58
N ALA A 55 -2.14 -6.60 -3.87
CA ALA A 55 -0.81 -6.21 -4.35
C ALA A 55 -0.89 -5.67 -5.76
N PRO A 56 0.05 -4.81 -6.15
CA PRO A 56 0.20 -4.47 -7.56
C PRO A 56 0.42 -5.73 -8.39
N HIS A 57 -0.05 -5.74 -9.61
CA HIS A 57 0.09 -6.91 -10.49
C HIS A 57 1.55 -7.32 -10.60
N GLY A 58 1.84 -8.60 -10.36
CA GLY A 58 3.19 -9.16 -10.45
C GLY A 58 4.10 -8.86 -9.26
N ALA A 59 3.66 -8.09 -8.27
CA ALA A 59 4.49 -7.80 -7.11
C ALA A 59 4.60 -9.01 -6.19
N THR A 60 5.74 -9.14 -5.50
CA THR A 60 5.97 -10.23 -4.55
C THR A 60 5.53 -9.86 -3.14
N THR A 61 5.69 -8.58 -2.76
CA THR A 61 5.24 -8.10 -1.46
C THR A 61 3.77 -7.67 -1.56
N THR A 62 2.97 -8.09 -0.59
CA THR A 62 1.55 -7.74 -0.57
C THR A 62 1.27 -6.68 0.48
N VAL A 63 0.05 -6.18 0.46
CA VAL A 63 -0.51 -5.29 1.48
C VAL A 63 -1.64 -6.06 2.15
N ALA A 64 -1.55 -6.24 3.46
CA ALA A 64 -2.60 -6.87 4.24
C ALA A 64 -3.58 -5.79 4.73
N LEU A 65 -4.85 -5.92 4.34
CA LEU A 65 -5.90 -5.03 4.80
C LEU A 65 -6.38 -5.57 6.14
N ALA A 66 -5.70 -5.16 7.21
CA ALA A 66 -5.89 -5.74 8.53
C ALA A 66 -7.05 -5.05 9.26
N PRO A 67 -7.95 -5.82 9.91
CA PRO A 67 -9.01 -5.17 10.67
C PRO A 67 -8.40 -4.40 11.83
N ALA A 68 -8.79 -3.15 11.98
CA ALA A 68 -8.33 -2.34 13.09
C ALA A 68 -9.01 -2.81 14.37
N PRO A 69 -8.25 -3.16 15.42
CA PRO A 69 -8.86 -3.49 16.70
C PRO A 69 -9.65 -2.30 17.25
N PRO A 70 -10.71 -2.55 18.04
CA PRO A 70 -11.47 -1.46 18.65
C PRO A 70 -10.57 -0.52 19.42
N GLY A 71 -10.71 0.78 19.18
CA GLY A 71 -9.89 1.80 19.84
C GLY A 71 -8.52 2.02 19.22
N SER A 72 -8.14 1.26 18.19
CA SER A 72 -6.88 1.46 17.49
C SER A 72 -6.97 2.62 16.51
N PRO A 73 -5.85 3.31 16.24
CA PRO A 73 -5.86 4.38 15.26
C PRO A 73 -6.18 3.87 13.86
N ILE A 74 -6.98 4.64 13.15
CA ILE A 74 -7.22 4.49 11.72
C ILE A 74 -6.85 5.83 11.09
N GLY A 75 -6.44 5.81 9.82
CA GLY A 75 -6.04 7.05 9.17
C GLY A 75 -4.63 7.45 9.55
N VAL A 76 -3.72 6.48 9.56
CA VAL A 76 -2.33 6.70 9.95
C VAL A 76 -1.46 6.96 8.72
N ASP A 77 -0.31 7.61 8.94
CA ASP A 77 0.74 7.67 7.92
C ASP A 77 1.43 6.31 7.92
N THR A 78 1.19 5.53 6.89
CA THR A 78 1.69 4.16 6.84
C THR A 78 3.18 4.07 6.54
N GLY A 79 3.75 5.11 5.92
CA GLY A 79 5.12 5.06 5.43
C GLY A 79 5.32 4.16 4.22
N VAL A 80 4.26 3.53 3.74
CA VAL A 80 4.36 2.60 2.60
C VAL A 80 4.54 3.39 1.31
N ARG A 81 5.59 3.07 0.57
CA ARG A 81 5.90 3.72 -0.70
C ARG A 81 5.81 2.71 -1.82
N PHE A 82 4.86 2.94 -2.73
CA PHE A 82 4.74 2.12 -3.94
C PHE A 82 5.57 2.75 -5.05
N ARG A 83 6.18 1.92 -5.88
CA ARG A 83 6.86 2.39 -7.07
C ARG A 83 5.86 2.56 -8.20
N THR A 84 6.05 3.61 -8.99
CA THR A 84 5.27 3.81 -10.20
C THR A 84 6.19 4.24 -11.34
N THR A 85 5.77 3.99 -12.56
CA THR A 85 6.53 4.41 -13.74
C THR A 85 6.27 5.89 -14.08
N SER A 86 5.18 6.47 -13.59
CA SER A 86 4.86 7.87 -13.84
C SER A 86 4.00 8.44 -12.71
N ALA A 87 4.64 9.20 -11.82
CA ALA A 87 3.93 9.86 -10.73
C ALA A 87 2.94 10.90 -11.26
N GLY A 88 3.32 11.62 -12.34
CA GLY A 88 2.45 12.64 -12.90
C GLY A 88 1.17 12.07 -13.48
N ASP A 89 1.28 10.98 -14.24
CA ASP A 89 0.11 10.34 -14.83
C ASP A 89 -0.81 9.76 -13.76
N ASP A 90 -0.22 9.12 -12.75
CA ASP A 90 -1.00 8.57 -11.65
C ASP A 90 -1.69 9.65 -10.86
N HIS A 91 -1.00 10.76 -10.59
CA HIS A 91 -1.59 11.87 -9.85
C HIS A 91 -2.81 12.42 -10.59
N ALA A 92 -2.70 12.64 -11.89
CA ALA A 92 -3.80 13.16 -12.70
C ALA A 92 -4.98 12.17 -12.72
N ARG A 93 -4.68 10.88 -12.89
CA ARG A 93 -5.70 9.85 -12.96
C ARG A 93 -6.44 9.68 -11.63
N LEU A 94 -5.71 9.64 -10.54
CA LEU A 94 -6.30 9.47 -9.21
C LEU A 94 -7.09 10.71 -8.80
N LYS A 95 -6.57 11.89 -9.10
CA LYS A 95 -7.30 13.14 -8.83
C LYS A 95 -8.62 13.17 -9.60
N ALA A 96 -8.60 12.78 -10.88
CA ALA A 96 -9.81 12.73 -11.69
C ALA A 96 -10.81 11.70 -11.15
N ALA A 97 -10.34 10.64 -10.51
CA ALA A 97 -11.20 9.63 -9.92
C ALA A 97 -11.72 10.02 -8.54
N GLY A 98 -11.37 11.20 -8.05
CA GLY A 98 -11.86 11.70 -6.77
C GLY A 98 -11.06 11.23 -5.57
N VAL A 99 -9.88 10.67 -5.78
CA VAL A 99 -9.03 10.24 -4.67
C VAL A 99 -8.39 11.46 -4.00
N ASP A 100 -8.27 11.41 -2.69
CA ASP A 100 -7.60 12.46 -1.92
C ASP A 100 -6.09 12.34 -2.17
N VAL A 101 -5.56 13.19 -3.03
CA VAL A 101 -4.13 13.24 -3.35
C VAL A 101 -3.57 14.60 -2.98
N ASP A 102 -2.24 14.67 -2.82
CA ASP A 102 -1.57 15.96 -2.65
C ASP A 102 -1.92 16.89 -3.80
N PRO A 103 -1.92 18.21 -3.60
CA PRO A 103 -2.26 19.14 -4.68
C PRO A 103 -1.38 18.98 -5.92
N GLU A 104 -0.10 18.65 -5.72
CA GLU A 104 0.87 18.55 -6.80
C GLU A 104 1.85 17.42 -6.53
N VAL A 105 2.45 16.90 -7.60
CA VAL A 105 3.59 16.00 -7.50
C VAL A 105 4.80 16.80 -7.01
N LEU A 106 5.52 16.26 -6.04
CA LEU A 106 6.73 16.89 -5.51
C LEU A 106 7.91 16.61 -6.42
N HIS A 107 8.64 17.67 -6.77
CA HIS A 107 9.82 17.58 -7.61
C HIS A 107 10.98 18.29 -6.90
N TRP A 108 11.82 17.54 -6.21
CA TRP A 108 12.98 18.09 -5.51
C TRP A 108 14.25 17.59 -6.17
N PRO A 109 15.30 18.44 -6.25
CA PRO A 109 16.58 18.00 -6.82
C PRO A 109 17.11 16.75 -6.10
N GLY A 110 17.49 15.75 -6.89
CA GLY A 110 18.06 14.52 -6.35
C GLY A 110 17.05 13.55 -5.76
N VAL A 111 15.76 13.88 -5.82
CA VAL A 111 14.69 13.03 -5.28
C VAL A 111 13.73 12.68 -6.41
N PRO A 112 13.32 11.41 -6.55
CA PRO A 112 12.36 11.05 -7.59
C PRO A 112 11.03 11.78 -7.39
N PRO A 113 10.29 12.06 -8.46
CA PRO A 113 8.95 12.61 -8.32
C PRO A 113 8.08 11.71 -7.46
N MET A 114 7.31 12.31 -6.57
CA MET A 114 6.48 11.56 -5.64
C MET A 114 5.30 12.39 -5.17
N PHE A 115 4.26 11.71 -4.69
CA PHE A 115 3.14 12.36 -4.02
C PHE A 115 2.51 11.36 -3.05
N SER A 116 1.67 11.87 -2.16
CA SER A 116 0.94 11.01 -1.26
C SER A 116 -0.55 11.04 -1.59
N LEU A 117 -1.24 9.97 -1.17
CA LEU A 117 -2.67 9.85 -1.31
C LEU A 117 -3.24 9.26 -0.02
N ARG A 118 -4.54 9.38 0.16
CA ARG A 118 -5.23 8.80 1.32
C ARG A 118 -6.24 7.79 0.83
N ASP A 119 -6.29 6.64 1.51
CA ASP A 119 -7.30 5.64 1.22
C ASP A 119 -8.62 6.01 1.91
N PRO A 120 -9.71 5.21 1.76
CA PRO A 120 -10.99 5.56 2.36
C PRO A 120 -10.97 5.69 3.88
N ASP A 121 -10.03 5.07 4.57
CA ASP A 121 -9.88 5.21 6.01
C ASP A 121 -8.97 6.38 6.39
N GLY A 122 -8.43 7.10 5.41
CA GLY A 122 -7.52 8.21 5.67
C GLY A 122 -6.07 7.78 5.86
N ASN A 123 -5.74 6.52 5.59
CA ASN A 123 -4.35 6.07 5.64
C ASN A 123 -3.55 6.72 4.53
N THR A 124 -2.39 7.26 4.87
CA THR A 124 -1.52 7.91 3.89
C THR A 124 -0.58 6.90 3.26
N LEU A 125 -0.54 6.90 1.95
CA LEU A 125 0.33 6.06 1.12
C LEU A 125 1.10 6.96 0.17
N TYR A 126 2.24 6.49 -0.30
CA TYR A 126 3.10 7.29 -1.18
C TYR A 126 3.32 6.56 -2.50
N LEU A 127 3.33 7.33 -3.59
CA LEU A 127 3.79 6.83 -4.88
C LEU A 127 5.07 7.53 -5.24
N VAL A 128 6.11 6.75 -5.58
CA VAL A 128 7.43 7.27 -5.88
C VAL A 128 7.82 6.76 -7.27
N GLU A 129 8.17 7.68 -8.15
CA GLU A 129 8.52 7.31 -9.51
C GLU A 129 9.84 6.57 -9.54
N SER A 130 9.89 5.51 -10.33
CA SER A 130 11.10 4.73 -10.54
C SER A 130 11.13 4.30 -11.99
N SER A 131 12.30 4.45 -12.60
CA SER A 131 12.49 4.05 -14.00
C SER A 131 12.76 2.56 -14.17
N ALA A 132 12.92 1.85 -13.07
CA ALA A 132 13.25 0.43 -13.14
C ALA A 132 12.02 -0.45 -13.00
#